data_f5e3a92e3530f6c0715498884a113343
#
_entry.id   f5e3a92e3530f6c0715498884a113343
#
_cell.length_a   1.000
_cell.length_b   1.000
_cell.length_c   1.000
_cell.angle_alpha   90.00
_cell.angle_beta   90.00
_cell.angle_gamma   90.00
#
_symmetry.space_group_name_H-M   'P 1'
#
loop_
_entity.id
_entity.type
_entity.pdbx_description
1 polymer ?
#
loop_
_entity_poly.entity_id
_entity_poly.type
_entity_poly.pdbx_seq_one_letter_code
_entity_poly.pdbx_strand_id
1 'polypeptide(L)'
;MFARWARLVGREELIEDPRFADDLLRADHRETITDAMNAWLAGRTTAEALAELEKARLPAGPVLRLEQVLEDPQVKARELLEYLDYPGALKPVPLANPAVRLSATPGGVRRRAPMLGEHTDEILAELGYTGSEILALREGGVI
;
A
#
# COMPACT_ATOMS: atom_id res chain seq x y z
N MET A 1 3.16 12.77 -22.94
CA MET A 1 3.17 11.38 -22.47
C MET A 1 2.38 10.47 -23.41
N PHE A 2 1.15 10.81 -23.78
CA PHE A 2 0.27 10.00 -24.64
C PHE A 2 0.90 9.58 -25.97
N ALA A 3 1.51 10.49 -26.73
CA ALA A 3 2.14 10.15 -28.01
C ALA A 3 3.29 9.12 -27.90
N ARG A 4 4.05 9.11 -26.79
CA ARG A 4 5.07 8.08 -26.54
C ARG A 4 4.44 6.72 -26.26
N TRP A 5 3.34 6.70 -25.49
CA TRP A 5 2.57 5.51 -25.24
C TRP A 5 1.95 4.95 -26.53
N ALA A 6 1.29 5.78 -27.33
CA ALA A 6 0.67 5.35 -28.59
C ALA A 6 1.68 4.71 -29.55
N ARG A 7 2.89 5.28 -29.66
CA ARG A 7 3.97 4.68 -30.45
C ARG A 7 4.43 3.34 -29.89
N LEU A 8 4.58 3.24 -28.54
CA LEU A 8 5.01 2.02 -27.90
C LEU A 8 4.03 0.86 -28.14
N VAL A 9 2.73 1.14 -28.06
CA VAL A 9 1.70 0.10 -28.22
C VAL A 9 1.31 -0.12 -29.69
N GLY A 10 1.94 0.57 -30.63
CA GLY A 10 1.69 0.45 -32.07
C GLY A 10 0.35 1.05 -32.53
N ARG A 11 -0.10 2.11 -31.87
CA ARG A 11 -1.38 2.80 -32.14
C ARG A 11 -1.15 4.28 -32.44
N GLU A 12 -0.19 4.57 -33.34
CA GLU A 12 0.21 5.94 -33.66
C GLU A 12 -0.94 6.78 -34.24
N GLU A 13 -1.92 6.14 -34.88
CA GLU A 13 -3.12 6.80 -35.39
C GLU A 13 -3.93 7.54 -34.32
N LEU A 14 -3.82 7.12 -33.06
CA LEU A 14 -4.52 7.77 -31.94
C LEU A 14 -3.93 9.14 -31.60
N ILE A 15 -2.72 9.47 -32.08
CA ILE A 15 -2.06 10.75 -31.79
C ILE A 15 -2.80 11.92 -32.45
N GLU A 16 -3.25 11.71 -33.67
CA GLU A 16 -3.93 12.73 -34.48
C GLU A 16 -5.47 12.61 -34.44
N ASP A 17 -5.99 11.59 -33.75
CA ASP A 17 -7.44 11.37 -33.62
C ASP A 17 -8.04 12.38 -32.62
N PRO A 18 -9.02 13.19 -33.05
CA PRO A 18 -9.65 14.21 -32.19
C PRO A 18 -10.24 13.66 -30.89
N ARG A 19 -10.64 12.39 -30.87
CA ARG A 19 -11.19 11.71 -29.68
C ARG A 19 -10.16 11.56 -28.54
N PHE A 20 -8.87 11.74 -28.84
CA PHE A 20 -7.77 11.60 -27.88
C PHE A 20 -6.94 12.87 -27.71
N ALA A 21 -7.47 14.03 -28.16
CA ALA A 21 -6.75 15.30 -28.17
C ALA A 21 -6.35 15.76 -26.76
N ASP A 22 -7.20 15.57 -25.77
CA ASP A 22 -6.95 15.95 -24.37
C ASP A 22 -7.29 14.82 -23.38
N ASP A 23 -7.07 15.06 -22.10
CA ASP A 23 -7.24 14.04 -21.06
C ASP A 23 -8.72 13.71 -20.78
N LEU A 24 -9.65 14.66 -20.98
CA LEU A 24 -11.09 14.41 -20.81
C LEU A 24 -11.60 13.50 -21.91
N LEU A 25 -11.27 13.81 -23.17
CA LEU A 25 -11.63 12.98 -24.31
C LEU A 25 -11.03 11.58 -24.23
N ARG A 26 -9.80 11.45 -23.72
CA ARG A 26 -9.18 10.14 -23.45
C ARG A 26 -9.92 9.36 -22.38
N ALA A 27 -10.42 10.03 -21.34
CA ALA A 27 -11.21 9.39 -20.30
C ALA A 27 -12.54 8.85 -20.84
N ASP A 28 -13.19 9.60 -21.72
CA ASP A 28 -14.43 9.16 -22.38
C ASP A 28 -14.21 7.94 -23.29
N HIS A 29 -13.02 7.85 -23.89
CA HIS A 29 -12.62 6.75 -24.78
C HIS A 29 -11.61 5.78 -24.15
N ARG A 30 -11.64 5.63 -22.80
CA ARG A 30 -10.71 4.79 -22.03
C ARG A 30 -10.64 3.33 -22.48
N GLU A 31 -11.76 2.78 -22.98
CA GLU A 31 -11.81 1.39 -23.44
C GLU A 31 -10.84 1.13 -24.59
N THR A 32 -10.80 2.03 -25.58
CA THR A 32 -9.85 1.92 -26.70
C THR A 32 -8.39 1.93 -26.21
N ILE A 33 -8.08 2.77 -25.23
CA ILE A 33 -6.73 2.86 -24.64
C ILE A 33 -6.41 1.58 -23.86
N THR A 34 -7.37 1.09 -23.05
CA THR A 34 -7.22 -0.12 -22.26
C THR A 34 -7.03 -1.36 -23.15
N ASP A 35 -7.82 -1.48 -24.21
CA ASP A 35 -7.72 -2.59 -25.16
C ASP A 35 -6.38 -2.60 -25.90
N ALA A 36 -5.91 -1.42 -26.34
CA ALA A 36 -4.61 -1.29 -26.96
C ALA A 36 -3.47 -1.70 -25.99
N MET A 37 -3.57 -1.27 -24.73
CA MET A 37 -2.60 -1.63 -23.71
C MET A 37 -2.63 -3.13 -23.40
N ASN A 38 -3.82 -3.71 -23.24
CA ASN A 38 -3.98 -5.14 -22.99
C ASN A 38 -3.44 -5.98 -24.14
N ALA A 39 -3.71 -5.59 -25.38
CA ALA A 39 -3.17 -6.26 -26.56
C ALA A 39 -1.64 -6.21 -26.61
N TRP A 40 -1.06 -5.06 -26.25
CA TRP A 40 0.40 -4.91 -26.18
C TRP A 40 1.01 -5.72 -25.03
N LEU A 41 0.33 -5.84 -23.89
CA LEU A 41 0.77 -6.65 -22.75
C LEU A 41 0.65 -8.15 -23.00
N ALA A 42 -0.23 -8.57 -23.89
CA ALA A 42 -0.45 -9.98 -24.18
C ALA A 42 0.87 -10.65 -24.66
N GLY A 43 1.27 -11.69 -23.95
CA GLY A 43 2.52 -12.43 -24.25
C GLY A 43 3.79 -11.81 -23.67
N ARG A 44 3.70 -10.74 -22.90
CA ARG A 44 4.84 -10.13 -22.15
C ARG A 44 4.76 -10.47 -20.67
N THR A 45 5.89 -10.72 -20.08
CA THR A 45 6.03 -10.75 -18.62
C THR A 45 6.00 -9.31 -18.07
N THR A 46 5.70 -9.17 -16.78
CA THR A 46 5.76 -7.85 -16.10
C THR A 46 7.14 -7.19 -16.24
N ALA A 47 8.21 -7.97 -16.11
CA ALA A 47 9.57 -7.45 -16.22
C ALA A 47 9.87 -6.92 -17.63
N GLU A 48 9.48 -7.65 -18.69
CA GLU A 48 9.65 -7.22 -20.07
C GLU A 48 8.84 -5.96 -20.36
N ALA A 49 7.58 -5.93 -19.94
CA ALA A 49 6.72 -4.76 -20.12
C ALA A 49 7.29 -3.51 -19.42
N LEU A 50 7.76 -3.64 -18.18
CA LEU A 50 8.37 -2.54 -17.43
C LEU A 50 9.64 -2.03 -18.10
N ALA A 51 10.51 -2.93 -18.59
CA ALA A 51 11.74 -2.55 -19.29
C ALA A 51 11.45 -1.76 -20.59
N GLU A 52 10.42 -2.15 -21.35
CA GLU A 52 10.03 -1.42 -22.57
C GLU A 52 9.39 -0.07 -22.25
N LEU A 53 8.56 0.00 -21.21
CA LEU A 53 7.95 1.26 -20.73
C LEU A 53 9.02 2.25 -20.25
N GLU A 54 10.03 1.78 -19.52
CA GLU A 54 11.16 2.60 -19.06
C GLU A 54 11.96 3.17 -20.26
N LYS A 55 12.30 2.33 -21.25
CA LYS A 55 12.95 2.78 -22.49
C LYS A 55 12.16 3.86 -23.21
N ALA A 56 10.83 3.74 -23.22
CA ALA A 56 9.92 4.73 -23.76
C ALA A 56 9.75 5.97 -22.88
N ARG A 57 10.38 6.02 -21.71
CA ARG A 57 10.26 7.06 -20.68
C ARG A 57 8.80 7.25 -20.24
N LEU A 58 8.11 6.15 -20.03
CA LEU A 58 6.76 6.08 -19.49
C LEU A 58 6.84 5.58 -18.05
N PRO A 59 6.30 6.33 -17.07
CA PRO A 59 6.30 5.92 -15.69
C PRO A 59 5.44 4.66 -15.52
N ALA A 60 6.01 3.62 -14.93
CA ALA A 60 5.33 2.38 -14.64
C ALA A 60 5.98 1.69 -13.43
N GLY A 61 5.25 0.82 -12.78
CA GLY A 61 5.74 0.00 -11.69
C GLY A 61 4.95 -1.30 -11.57
N PRO A 62 5.53 -2.33 -10.94
CA PRO A 62 4.83 -3.58 -10.72
C PRO A 62 3.76 -3.42 -9.64
N VAL A 63 2.65 -4.13 -9.78
CA VAL A 63 1.72 -4.36 -8.67
C VAL A 63 2.22 -5.58 -7.90
N LEU A 64 2.81 -5.32 -6.73
CA LEU A 64 3.42 -6.36 -5.90
C LEU A 64 2.37 -7.03 -5.01
N ARG A 65 2.52 -8.35 -4.79
CA ARG A 65 1.85 -9.07 -3.72
C ARG A 65 2.51 -8.76 -2.38
N LEU A 66 1.79 -9.00 -1.28
CA LEU A 66 2.29 -8.68 0.06
C LEU A 66 3.64 -9.33 0.35
N GLU A 67 3.81 -10.60 0.00
CA GLU A 67 5.07 -11.32 0.20
C GLU A 67 6.23 -10.68 -0.56
N GLN A 68 5.97 -10.15 -1.75
CA GLN A 68 6.97 -9.46 -2.56
C GLN A 68 7.32 -8.09 -1.97
N VAL A 69 6.34 -7.39 -1.38
CA VAL A 69 6.57 -6.11 -0.68
C VAL A 69 7.48 -6.32 0.54
N LEU A 70 7.26 -7.39 1.31
CA LEU A 70 8.08 -7.70 2.50
C LEU A 70 9.55 -7.99 2.13
N GLU A 71 9.80 -8.50 0.94
CA GLU A 71 11.13 -8.83 0.43
C GLU A 71 11.74 -7.73 -0.45
N ASP A 72 10.97 -6.68 -0.78
CA ASP A 72 11.41 -5.61 -1.67
C ASP A 72 12.64 -4.88 -1.12
N PRO A 73 13.73 -4.74 -1.91
CA PRO A 73 14.95 -4.08 -1.46
C PRO A 73 14.76 -2.61 -1.04
N GLN A 74 13.86 -1.89 -1.70
CA GLN A 74 13.57 -0.49 -1.38
C GLN A 74 12.80 -0.38 -0.06
N VAL A 75 11.84 -1.28 0.19
CA VAL A 75 11.09 -1.35 1.45
C VAL A 75 12.06 -1.60 2.61
N LYS A 76 13.00 -2.55 2.44
CA LYS A 76 14.03 -2.86 3.42
C LYS A 76 15.03 -1.71 3.62
N ALA A 77 15.57 -1.17 2.54
CA ALA A 77 16.56 -0.08 2.60
C ALA A 77 15.97 1.21 3.21
N ARG A 78 14.68 1.42 3.04
CA ARG A 78 13.96 2.56 3.62
C ARG A 78 13.40 2.27 4.99
N GLU A 79 13.58 1.05 5.53
CA GLU A 79 13.04 0.64 6.85
C GLU A 79 11.55 1.02 6.97
N LEU A 80 10.76 0.69 5.93
CA LEU A 80 9.35 1.07 5.89
C LEU A 80 8.49 0.22 6.83
N LEU A 81 9.03 -0.90 7.31
CA LEU A 81 8.36 -1.84 8.20
C LEU A 81 9.14 -2.03 9.49
N GLU A 82 8.42 -2.06 10.60
CA GLU A 82 8.89 -2.50 11.91
C GLU A 82 8.27 -3.86 12.22
N TYR A 83 9.02 -4.76 12.87
CA TYR A 83 8.55 -6.11 13.18
C TYR A 83 8.38 -6.27 14.68
N LEU A 84 7.16 -6.51 15.12
CA LEU A 84 6.83 -6.65 16.54
C LEU A 84 6.19 -8.01 16.85
N ASP A 85 6.50 -8.52 18.03
CA ASP A 85 5.89 -9.73 18.55
C ASP A 85 4.42 -9.48 18.93
N TYR A 86 3.54 -10.39 18.48
CA TYR A 86 2.12 -10.39 18.82
C TYR A 86 1.74 -11.69 19.50
N PRO A 87 0.93 -11.65 20.58
CA PRO A 87 0.39 -12.84 21.20
C PRO A 87 -0.34 -13.73 20.19
N GLY A 88 0.01 -15.01 20.15
CA GLY A 88 -0.58 -15.97 19.20
C GLY A 88 0.01 -15.96 17.80
N ALA A 89 0.87 -15.01 17.45
CA ALA A 89 1.60 -15.05 16.17
C ALA A 89 2.86 -15.92 16.28
N LEU A 90 3.13 -16.74 15.26
CA LEU A 90 4.32 -17.60 15.23
C LEU A 90 5.61 -16.84 14.87
N LYS A 91 5.49 -15.64 14.32
CA LYS A 91 6.61 -14.79 13.88
C LYS A 91 6.25 -13.33 14.14
N PRO A 92 7.25 -12.45 14.30
CA PRO A 92 7.02 -11.01 14.38
C PRO A 92 6.16 -10.50 13.20
N VAL A 93 5.20 -9.65 13.52
CA VAL A 93 4.25 -9.09 12.54
C VAL A 93 4.79 -7.78 11.99
N PRO A 94 4.84 -7.59 10.66
CA PRO A 94 5.27 -6.34 10.06
C PRO A 94 4.22 -5.25 10.27
N LEU A 95 4.66 -4.11 10.75
CA LEU A 95 3.88 -2.89 10.91
C LEU A 95 4.50 -1.77 10.08
N ALA A 96 3.67 -0.97 9.41
CA ALA A 96 4.16 0.17 8.66
C ALA A 96 4.71 1.24 9.61
N ASN A 97 5.93 1.68 9.38
CA ASN A 97 6.52 2.83 10.06
C ASN A 97 5.84 4.13 9.62
N PRO A 98 5.88 5.20 10.44
CA PRO A 98 5.39 6.51 10.03
C PRO A 98 6.00 6.95 8.70
N ALA A 99 5.14 7.41 7.77
CA ALA A 99 5.56 7.83 6.44
C ALA A 99 6.46 9.06 6.47
N VAL A 100 6.28 9.92 7.49
CA VAL A 100 7.07 11.14 7.67
C VAL A 100 8.24 10.85 8.60
N ARG A 101 9.45 11.12 8.11
CA ARG A 101 10.70 11.01 8.89
C ARG A 101 11.18 12.41 9.28
N LEU A 102 11.17 12.69 10.56
CA LEU A 102 11.63 13.96 11.14
C LEU A 102 13.04 13.78 11.70
N SER A 103 13.95 14.66 11.34
CA SER A 103 15.36 14.59 11.78
C SER A 103 15.54 14.97 13.25
N ALA A 104 14.80 15.99 13.73
CA ALA A 104 14.91 16.47 15.11
C ALA A 104 14.05 15.69 16.11
N THR A 105 12.92 15.17 15.65
CA THR A 105 11.96 14.39 16.47
C THR A 105 11.56 13.11 15.74
N PRO A 106 12.44 12.11 15.65
CA PRO A 106 12.15 10.89 14.93
C PRO A 106 10.90 10.19 15.46
N GLY A 107 9.98 9.89 14.55
CA GLY A 107 8.84 9.00 14.82
C GLY A 107 9.22 7.54 14.71
N GLY A 108 8.39 6.67 15.25
CA GLY A 108 8.57 5.21 15.17
C GLY A 108 7.43 4.47 15.83
N VAL A 109 7.34 3.18 15.58
CA VAL A 109 6.43 2.27 16.27
C VAL A 109 7.06 1.92 17.60
N ARG A 110 6.45 2.33 18.70
CA ARG A 110 6.99 2.11 20.06
C ARG A 110 6.46 0.85 20.72
N ARG A 111 5.26 0.44 20.34
CA ARG A 111 4.59 -0.76 20.85
C ARG A 111 3.59 -1.27 19.81
N ARG A 112 3.24 -2.55 19.90
CA ARG A 112 2.18 -3.13 19.08
C ARG A 112 0.81 -2.55 19.44
N ALA A 113 -0.17 -2.76 18.59
CA ALA A 113 -1.57 -2.51 18.94
C ALA A 113 -1.98 -3.45 20.09
N PRO A 114 -2.80 -2.98 21.06
CA PRO A 114 -3.27 -3.80 22.16
C PRO A 114 -4.23 -4.88 21.66
N MET A 115 -4.26 -5.98 22.39
CA MET A 115 -5.33 -6.98 22.25
C MET A 115 -6.62 -6.45 22.88
N LEU A 116 -7.75 -7.02 22.47
CA LEU A 116 -9.03 -6.66 23.06
C LEU A 116 -9.00 -6.87 24.58
N GLY A 117 -9.35 -5.81 25.33
CA GLY A 117 -9.37 -5.84 26.78
C GLY A 117 -8.02 -5.75 27.49
N GLU A 118 -6.89 -5.66 26.76
CA GLU A 118 -5.55 -5.71 27.35
C GLU A 118 -5.29 -4.60 28.39
N HIS A 119 -5.86 -3.43 28.19
CA HIS A 119 -5.67 -2.27 29.08
C HIS A 119 -6.94 -1.91 29.90
N THR A 120 -7.95 -2.78 29.94
CA THR A 120 -9.22 -2.48 30.61
C THR A 120 -9.02 -2.15 32.08
N ASP A 121 -8.26 -2.97 32.81
CA ASP A 121 -8.03 -2.79 34.23
C ASP A 121 -7.21 -1.52 34.53
N GLU A 122 -6.18 -1.27 33.72
CA GLU A 122 -5.35 -0.08 33.81
C GLU A 122 -6.18 1.19 33.62
N ILE A 123 -6.98 1.24 32.56
CA ILE A 123 -7.83 2.41 32.24
C ILE A 123 -8.89 2.63 33.32
N LEU A 124 -9.54 1.58 33.83
CA LEU A 124 -10.54 1.71 34.89
C LEU A 124 -9.90 2.17 36.19
N ALA A 125 -8.70 1.67 36.52
CA ALA A 125 -7.96 2.14 37.69
C ALA A 125 -7.56 3.61 37.59
N GLU A 126 -7.13 4.09 36.41
CA GLU A 126 -6.87 5.52 36.15
C GLU A 126 -8.12 6.39 36.30
N LEU A 127 -9.31 5.84 35.99
CA LEU A 127 -10.60 6.49 36.18
C LEU A 127 -11.08 6.45 37.64
N GLY A 128 -10.35 5.81 38.55
CA GLY A 128 -10.62 5.78 39.98
C GLY A 128 -11.43 4.55 40.45
N TYR A 129 -11.69 3.57 39.60
CA TYR A 129 -12.31 2.32 40.01
C TYR A 129 -11.34 1.50 40.86
N THR A 130 -11.83 0.95 41.94
CA THR A 130 -11.09 0.00 42.79
C THR A 130 -11.03 -1.38 42.14
N GLY A 131 -10.06 -2.21 42.52
CA GLY A 131 -9.96 -3.57 42.01
C GLY A 131 -11.21 -4.42 42.23
N SER A 132 -11.92 -4.21 43.37
CA SER A 132 -13.19 -4.87 43.64
C SER A 132 -14.34 -4.43 42.74
N GLU A 133 -14.39 -3.17 42.36
CA GLU A 133 -15.39 -2.67 41.40
C GLU A 133 -15.11 -3.18 39.99
N ILE A 134 -13.84 -3.23 39.59
CA ILE A 134 -13.43 -3.81 38.29
C ILE A 134 -13.81 -5.28 38.21
N LEU A 135 -13.57 -6.03 39.28
CA LEU A 135 -13.96 -7.44 39.37
C LEU A 135 -15.48 -7.62 39.25
N ALA A 136 -16.25 -6.80 39.96
CA ALA A 136 -17.71 -6.84 39.87
C ALA A 136 -18.24 -6.51 38.47
N LEU A 137 -17.62 -5.56 37.76
CA LEU A 137 -17.95 -5.25 36.36
C LEU A 137 -17.69 -6.47 35.45
N ARG A 138 -16.59 -7.19 35.69
CA ARG A 138 -16.23 -8.40 34.92
C ARG A 138 -17.20 -9.54 35.19
N GLU A 139 -17.52 -9.80 36.47
CA GLU A 139 -18.50 -10.82 36.86
C GLU A 139 -19.90 -10.52 36.33
N GLY A 140 -20.25 -9.23 36.23
CA GLY A 140 -21.50 -8.75 35.64
C GLY A 140 -21.52 -8.78 34.11
N GLY A 141 -20.45 -9.16 33.43
CA GLY A 141 -20.36 -9.21 31.98
C GLY A 141 -20.40 -7.83 31.31
N VAL A 142 -19.99 -6.77 32.02
CA VAL A 142 -19.91 -5.41 31.50
C VAL A 142 -18.58 -5.20 30.75
N ILE A 143 -17.52 -5.87 31.22
CA ILE A 143 -16.17 -5.85 30.62
C ILE A 143 -15.64 -7.26 30.46
#